data_3c4b6f38da741f72c099a8673411fdf0
#
_entry.id   3c4b6f38da741f72c099a8673411fdf0
#
_cell.length_a   1.000
_cell.length_b   1.000
_cell.length_c   1.000
_cell.angle_alpha   90.00
_cell.angle_beta   90.00
_cell.angle_gamma   90.00
#
_symmetry.space_group_name_H-M   'P 1'
#
loop_
_entity.id
_entity.type
_entity.pdbx_description
1 polymer ?
#
loop_
_entity_poly.entity_id
_entity_poly.type
_entity_poly.pdbx_seq_one_letter_code
_entity_poly.pdbx_strand_id
1 'polypeptide(L)' 'MTVDEWVFEALERAGSHGATLREVQRLIDEHRYEELAIDTIEASLAALAQAGRAHEIDARWHAVRTTTKEDALRRLFGDD' A
#
# COMPACT_ATOMS: atom_id res chain seq x y z
N MET A 1 -3.84 13.96 -5.84
CA MET A 1 -3.37 12.72 -5.21
C MET A 1 -3.35 12.87 -3.71
N THR A 2 -3.86 11.89 -2.99
CA THR A 2 -3.98 11.97 -1.54
C THR A 2 -2.81 11.27 -0.87
N VAL A 3 -2.65 11.53 0.43
CA VAL A 3 -1.62 10.84 1.22
C VAL A 3 -1.83 9.33 1.18
N ASP A 4 -3.08 8.88 1.23
CA ASP A 4 -3.37 7.44 1.17
C ASP A 4 -2.85 6.83 -0.14
N GLU A 5 -2.96 7.54 -1.24
CA GLU A 5 -2.46 7.06 -2.52
C GLU A 5 -0.93 7.02 -2.53
N TRP A 6 -0.30 8.00 -1.92
CA TRP A 6 1.17 8.02 -1.81
C TRP A 6 1.66 6.83 -0.98
N VAL A 7 0.99 6.57 0.14
CA VAL A 7 1.35 5.46 1.01
C VAL A 7 1.12 4.12 0.28
N PHE A 8 -0.02 4.00 -0.39
CA PHE A 8 -0.31 2.77 -1.14
C PHE A 8 0.74 2.54 -2.22
N GLU A 9 1.12 3.58 -2.95
CA GLU A 9 2.13 3.47 -3.98
C GLU A 9 3.47 3.03 -3.39
N ALA A 10 3.82 3.55 -2.22
CA ALA A 10 5.05 3.14 -1.54
C ALA A 10 5.02 1.65 -1.20
N LEU A 11 3.88 1.16 -0.75
CA LEU A 11 3.74 -0.26 -0.46
C LEU A 11 3.86 -1.11 -1.73
N GLU A 12 3.31 -0.63 -2.82
CA GLU A 12 3.44 -1.34 -4.09
C GLU A 12 4.90 -1.41 -4.53
N ARG A 13 5.65 -0.34 -4.33
CA ARG A 13 7.07 -0.31 -4.69
C ARG A 13 7.89 -1.26 -3.82
N ALA A 14 7.46 -1.44 -2.58
CA ALA A 14 8.15 -2.37 -1.67
C ALA A 14 7.97 -3.82 -2.09
N GLY A 15 6.90 -4.11 -2.81
CA GLY A 15 6.67 -5.44 -3.34
C GLY A 15 6.37 -6.46 -2.27
N SER A 16 6.78 -7.69 -2.48
CA SER A 16 6.45 -8.80 -1.59
C SER A 16 7.15 -8.71 -0.24
N HIS A 17 8.21 -7.92 -0.15
CA HIS A 17 8.90 -7.76 1.12
C HIS A 17 8.13 -6.88 2.10
N GLY A 18 7.25 -6.04 1.58
CA GLY A 18 6.54 -5.08 2.40
C GLY A 18 7.47 -3.97 2.88
N ALA A 19 6.95 -3.09 3.70
CA ALA A 19 7.71 -1.97 4.22
C ALA A 19 7.32 -1.67 5.66
N THR A 20 8.31 -1.36 6.47
CA THR A 20 8.05 -0.89 7.83
C THR A 20 7.55 0.54 7.74
N LEU A 21 7.00 1.04 8.85
CA LEU A 21 6.54 2.41 8.91
C LEU A 21 7.63 3.40 8.48
N ARG A 22 8.84 3.20 8.95
CA ARG A 22 9.96 4.08 8.60
C ARG A 22 10.37 3.93 7.14
N GLU A 23 10.28 2.74 6.60
CA GLU A 23 10.59 2.51 5.19
C GLU A 23 9.57 3.20 4.29
N VAL A 24 8.29 3.17 4.69
CA VAL A 24 7.26 3.90 3.96
C VAL A 24 7.56 5.39 3.97
N GLN A 25 7.94 5.91 5.12
CA GLN A 25 8.29 7.33 5.25
C GLN A 25 9.44 7.69 4.30
N ARG A 26 10.47 6.86 4.28
CA ARG A 26 11.62 7.08 3.42
C ARG A 26 11.25 7.03 1.93
N LEU A 27 10.44 6.05 1.56
CA LEU A 27 10.03 5.90 0.16
C LEU A 27 9.25 7.12 -0.32
N ILE A 28 8.37 7.64 0.52
CA ILE A 28 7.61 8.83 0.17
C ILE A 28 8.51 10.04 0.07
N ASP A 29 9.42 10.20 1.01
CA ASP A 29 10.36 11.30 1.01
C ASP A 29 11.21 11.29 -0.26
N GLU A 30 11.70 10.13 -0.64
CA GLU A 30 12.54 9.99 -1.83
C GLU A 30 11.79 10.24 -3.14
N HIS A 31 10.55 9.76 -3.21
CA HIS A 31 9.82 9.83 -4.47
C HIS A 31 8.98 11.09 -4.64
N ARG A 32 8.58 11.69 -3.55
CA ARG A 32 7.70 12.86 -3.61
C ARG A 32 8.37 14.13 -3.13
N TYR A 33 9.57 14.02 -2.59
CA TYR A 33 10.27 15.15 -1.97
C TYR A 33 9.37 15.80 -0.90
N GLU A 34 8.57 14.97 -0.23
CA GLU A 34 7.67 15.43 0.81
C GLU A 34 7.99 14.68 2.08
N GLU A 35 8.21 15.42 3.16
CA GLU A 35 8.48 14.80 4.43
C GLU A 35 7.17 14.70 5.20
N LEU A 36 6.65 13.51 5.34
CA LEU A 36 5.43 13.29 6.08
C LEU A 36 5.74 12.81 7.49
N ALA A 37 4.95 13.28 8.45
CA ALA A 37 5.10 12.83 9.82
C ALA A 37 4.72 11.35 9.93
N ILE A 38 5.37 10.64 10.82
CA ILE A 38 5.09 9.23 11.07
C ILE A 38 3.61 9.04 11.43
N ASP A 39 3.06 9.94 12.25
CA ASP A 39 1.66 9.84 12.66
C ASP A 39 0.72 9.90 11.45
N THR A 40 1.04 10.74 10.48
CA THR A 40 0.24 10.87 9.27
C THR A 40 0.29 9.59 8.45
N ILE A 41 1.46 8.99 8.33
CA ILE A 41 1.64 7.75 7.59
C ILE A 41 0.92 6.61 8.31
N GLU A 42 1.04 6.56 9.62
CA GLU A 42 0.39 5.53 10.41
C GLU A 42 -1.12 5.59 10.27
N ALA A 43 -1.69 6.79 10.31
CA ALA A 43 -3.13 6.97 10.13
C ALA A 43 -3.57 6.54 8.73
N SER A 44 -2.75 6.83 7.74
CA SER A 44 -3.05 6.44 6.37
C SER A 44 -3.01 4.93 6.20
N LEU A 45 -2.01 4.27 6.81
CA LEU A 45 -1.91 2.82 6.77
C LEU A 45 -3.12 2.16 7.43
N ALA A 46 -3.57 2.73 8.56
CA ALA A 46 -4.75 2.22 9.23
C ALA A 46 -5.99 2.36 8.35
N ALA A 47 -6.12 3.48 7.66
CA ALA A 47 -7.25 3.70 6.76
C ALA A 47 -7.23 2.73 5.59
N LEU A 48 -6.04 2.49 5.03
CA LEU A 48 -5.89 1.52 3.94
C LEU A 48 -6.21 0.11 4.42
N ALA A 49 -5.82 -0.23 5.64
CA ALA A 49 -6.11 -1.54 6.21
C ALA A 49 -7.61 -1.72 6.39
N GLN A 50 -8.30 -0.70 6.85
CA GLN A 50 -9.75 -0.77 7.01
C GLN A 50 -10.46 -0.90 5.66
N ALA A 51 -9.90 -0.32 4.63
CA ALA A 51 -10.45 -0.43 3.29
C ALA A 51 -10.07 -1.74 2.60
N GLY A 52 -9.29 -2.58 3.26
CA GLY A 52 -8.85 -3.85 2.67
C GLY A 52 -7.75 -3.69 1.63
N ARG A 53 -7.08 -2.55 1.62
CA ARG A 53 -6.05 -2.26 0.62
C ARG A 53 -4.63 -2.42 1.15
N ALA A 54 -4.48 -2.67 2.43
CA ALA A 54 -3.18 -2.93 3.04
C ALA A 54 -3.34 -3.88 4.21
N HIS A 55 -2.29 -4.59 4.53
CA HIS A 55 -2.29 -5.41 5.74
C HIS A 55 -0.89 -5.44 6.33
N GLU A 56 -0.82 -5.68 7.63
CA GLU A 56 0.44 -5.71 8.35
C GLU A 56 0.76 -7.14 8.75
N ILE A 57 1.99 -7.56 8.47
CA ILE A 57 2.49 -8.86 8.88
C ILE A 57 3.89 -8.63 9.44
N ASP A 58 4.11 -9.02 10.70
CA ASP A 58 5.41 -8.90 11.37
C ASP A 58 5.98 -7.47 11.26
N ALA A 59 5.12 -6.49 11.55
CA ALA A 59 5.48 -5.07 11.52
C ALA A 59 5.85 -4.54 10.14
N ARG A 60 5.53 -5.29 9.09
CA ARG A 60 5.72 -4.84 7.73
C ARG A 60 4.37 -4.72 7.05
N TRP A 61 4.19 -3.63 6.33
CA TRP A 61 2.94 -3.35 5.63
C TRP A 61 3.06 -3.77 4.18
N HIS A 62 1.98 -4.37 3.69
CA HIS A 62 1.92 -4.87 2.31
C HIS A 62 0.69 -4.33 1.62
N ALA A 63 0.85 -3.98 0.35
CA ALA A 63 -0.31 -3.59 -0.45
C ALA A 63 -1.13 -4.82 -0.77
N VAL A 64 -2.44 -4.70 -0.60
CA VAL A 64 -3.34 -5.73 -1.05
C VAL A 64 -3.79 -5.33 -2.44
N ARG A 65 -3.38 -6.08 -3.42
CA ARG A 65 -3.90 -5.85 -4.75
C ARG A 65 -5.30 -6.42 -4.78
N THR A 66 -6.24 -5.54 -4.85
CA THR A 66 -7.60 -5.95 -4.96
C THR A 66 -7.84 -6.45 -6.35
N THR A 67 -7.61 -7.71 -6.52
CA THR A 67 -8.21 -8.40 -7.63
C THR A 67 -9.63 -8.60 -7.19
N THR A 68 -10.56 -7.90 -7.78
CA THR A 68 -11.95 -8.12 -7.49
C THR A 68 -12.29 -9.54 -7.92
N LYS A 69 -13.38 -10.06 -7.40
CA LYS A 69 -13.83 -11.37 -7.83
C LYS A 69 -14.00 -11.42 -9.34
N GLU A 70 -14.46 -10.31 -9.93
CA GLU A 70 -14.60 -10.22 -11.36
C GLU A 70 -13.29 -10.37 -12.09
N ASP A 71 -12.26 -9.70 -11.62
CA ASP A 71 -10.94 -9.80 -12.24
C ASP A 71 -10.38 -11.20 -12.10
N ALA A 72 -10.57 -11.82 -10.93
CA ALA A 72 -10.11 -13.18 -10.71
C ALA A 72 -10.82 -14.17 -11.64
N LEU A 73 -12.13 -14.02 -11.78
CA LEU A 73 -12.91 -14.89 -12.67
C LEU A 73 -12.49 -14.68 -14.11
N ARG A 74 -12.27 -13.44 -14.51
CA ARG A 74 -11.85 -13.11 -15.86
C ARG A 74 -10.52 -13.77 -16.20
N ARG A 75 -9.59 -13.76 -15.26
CA ARG A 75 -8.30 -14.41 -15.45
C ARG A 75 -8.44 -15.92 -15.56
N LEU A 76 -9.29 -16.50 -14.71
CA LEU A 76 -9.47 -17.94 -14.71
C LEU A 76 -10.12 -18.44 -15.98
N PHE A 77 -11.09 -17.71 -16.49
CA PHE A 77 -11.80 -18.12 -17.68
C PHE A 77 -11.23 -17.54 -18.95
N GLY A 78 -10.15 -16.88 -18.83
CA GLY A 78 -9.41 -16.37 -19.96
C GLY A 78 -10.15 -15.50 -20.81
N ASP A 79 -11.00 -14.78 -20.35
CA ASP A 79 -11.73 -14.05 -21.03
C ASP A 79 -11.28 -13.48 -22.12
N ASP A 80 -11.38 -13.80 -22.93
CA ASP A 80 -11.08 -13.23 -24.03
C ASP A 80 -11.88 -12.35 -24.48
#